data_536870b7549e26531f0e73f2f24cfe49
#
_entry.id   536870b7549e26531f0e73f2f24cfe49
#
_cell.length_a   1.000
_cell.length_b   1.000
_cell.length_c   1.000
_cell.angle_alpha   90.00
_cell.angle_beta   90.00
_cell.angle_gamma   90.00
#
_symmetry.space_group_name_H-M   'P 1'
#
loop_
_entity.id
_entity.type
_entity.pdbx_description
1 polymer ?
#
loop_
_entity_poly.entity_id
_entity_poly.type
_entity_poly.pdbx_seq_one_letter_code
_entity_poly.pdbx_strand_id
1 'polypeptide(L)'
;MATKKTTKKKASPKKNKKAPKLDILAFLNAKRAIIIPIVTFLIPVLFFMLAGNSKAAQAILGVFNKTNLPPDEVGTFTKNFITTEILPDQEIEIDSIKDLGSVYSFQLTISNQGTYTSYVSKDGQFIFPDGYNTEEFRQKVLAGEASLEETVPKEMPKSDRPQAQLFLMSFCPYGNQAEEIMMPVVNLLKDTADIIPRYIVSKTENTYSSLHGEQELNQNVRELCVYKYQSEKFWDFLKEVNADCTYENADTCWTGPARKVGININQISQCQKQEFSALLDQQITLTTQHNVSGSPTLLINDTPYNGSRNAESFKQAICSAFNNPPEECSTVLGDEVEAAQGGC
;
A
#
# COMPACT_ATOMS: atom_id res chain seq x y z
N MET A 1 -13.32 77.66 5.98
CA MET A 1 -14.63 77.84 6.65
C MET A 1 -15.22 76.49 6.93
N ALA A 2 -15.24 76.06 8.16
CA ALA A 2 -15.67 74.78 8.63
C ALA A 2 -16.87 75.00 9.57
N THR A 3 -17.92 74.26 9.36
CA THR A 3 -19.07 74.26 10.28
C THR A 3 -19.21 72.83 10.88
N LYS A 4 -18.95 72.75 12.17
CA LYS A 4 -19.25 71.63 13.07
C LYS A 4 -20.75 71.49 13.24
N LYS A 5 -21.31 70.30 13.08
CA LYS A 5 -22.63 69.93 13.59
C LYS A 5 -22.50 68.90 14.73
N THR A 6 -22.90 69.35 15.87
CA THR A 6 -23.06 68.59 17.11
C THR A 6 -24.40 67.82 17.10
N THR A 7 -24.39 66.52 17.31
CA THR A 7 -25.60 65.74 17.51
C THR A 7 -25.70 65.25 18.97
N LYS A 8 -26.81 65.63 19.59
CA LYS A 8 -27.20 65.32 20.98
C LYS A 8 -27.55 63.80 21.12
N LYS A 9 -26.94 63.15 22.12
CA LYS A 9 -27.34 61.81 22.60
C LYS A 9 -28.68 61.90 23.34
N LYS A 10 -29.68 61.12 22.88
CA LYS A 10 -30.92 60.85 23.63
C LYS A 10 -30.69 59.64 24.54
N ALA A 11 -31.04 59.80 25.79
CA ALA A 11 -31.04 58.75 26.82
C ALA A 11 -32.20 57.77 26.58
N SER A 12 -31.94 56.48 26.67
CA SER A 12 -32.93 55.39 26.61
C SER A 12 -33.37 54.97 28.03
N PRO A 13 -34.65 54.62 28.23
CA PRO A 13 -35.15 54.30 29.58
C PRO A 13 -34.80 52.90 30.03
N LYS A 14 -34.50 52.77 31.33
CA LYS A 14 -34.18 51.53 32.03
C LYS A 14 -35.41 50.59 32.00
N LYS A 15 -35.30 49.40 31.41
CA LYS A 15 -36.25 48.32 31.54
C LYS A 15 -35.97 47.51 32.81
N ASN A 16 -36.92 47.48 33.72
CA ASN A 16 -36.96 46.59 34.89
C ASN A 16 -36.96 45.13 34.42
N LYS A 17 -35.94 44.37 34.77
CA LYS A 17 -35.91 42.90 34.62
C LYS A 17 -36.75 42.26 35.73
N LYS A 18 -37.90 41.68 35.37
CA LYS A 18 -38.59 40.71 36.22
C LYS A 18 -37.83 39.38 36.20
N ALA A 19 -37.62 38.80 37.37
CA ALA A 19 -36.99 37.48 37.50
C ALA A 19 -37.83 36.40 36.75
N PRO A 20 -37.16 35.43 36.09
CA PRO A 20 -37.86 34.37 35.38
C PRO A 20 -38.57 33.46 36.39
N LYS A 21 -39.88 33.29 36.22
CA LYS A 21 -40.64 32.21 36.89
C LYS A 21 -40.12 30.87 36.36
N LEU A 22 -39.65 30.03 37.30
CA LEU A 22 -39.23 28.66 37.03
C LEU A 22 -40.47 27.85 36.61
N ASP A 23 -40.50 27.46 35.33
CA ASP A 23 -41.59 26.66 34.78
C ASP A 23 -41.31 25.18 35.05
N ILE A 24 -41.84 24.67 36.19
CA ILE A 24 -41.68 23.32 36.69
C ILE A 24 -42.24 22.29 35.69
N LEU A 25 -43.25 22.66 34.89
CA LEU A 25 -43.80 21.80 33.83
C LEU A 25 -42.83 21.59 32.66
N ALA A 26 -42.09 22.62 32.28
CA ALA A 26 -41.06 22.50 31.21
C ALA A 26 -39.88 21.60 31.65
N PHE A 27 -39.51 21.67 32.96
CA PHE A 27 -38.45 20.82 33.51
C PHE A 27 -38.86 19.34 33.61
N LEU A 28 -40.13 19.04 33.91
CA LEU A 28 -40.67 17.68 33.95
C LEU A 28 -40.81 17.08 32.54
N ASN A 29 -41.16 17.87 31.54
CA ASN A 29 -41.27 17.41 30.16
C ASN A 29 -39.87 17.16 29.53
N ALA A 30 -38.88 17.96 29.87
CA ALA A 30 -37.48 17.73 29.43
C ALA A 30 -36.90 16.43 30.01
N LYS A 31 -37.20 16.12 31.28
CA LYS A 31 -36.79 14.82 31.87
C LYS A 31 -37.55 13.63 31.28
N ARG A 32 -38.83 13.77 30.90
CA ARG A 32 -39.54 12.71 30.18
C ARG A 32 -38.99 12.44 28.81
N ALA A 33 -38.54 13.45 28.07
CA ALA A 33 -37.94 13.29 26.75
C ALA A 33 -36.57 12.55 26.77
N ILE A 34 -35.85 12.59 27.91
CA ILE A 34 -34.56 11.89 28.09
C ILE A 34 -34.77 10.50 28.71
N ILE A 35 -35.73 10.35 29.62
CA ILE A 35 -35.97 9.09 30.35
C ILE A 35 -36.65 8.05 29.44
N ILE A 36 -37.57 8.44 28.57
CA ILE A 36 -38.32 7.49 27.70
C ILE A 36 -37.37 6.75 26.72
N PRO A 37 -36.45 7.41 25.97
CA PRO A 37 -35.55 6.68 25.10
C PRO A 37 -34.51 5.82 25.86
N ILE A 38 -34.13 6.23 27.09
CA ILE A 38 -33.20 5.42 27.92
C ILE A 38 -33.91 4.17 28.43
N VAL A 39 -35.15 4.27 28.86
CA VAL A 39 -35.93 3.12 29.35
C VAL A 39 -36.33 2.19 28.21
N THR A 40 -36.71 2.72 27.04
CA THR A 40 -37.04 1.90 25.86
C THR A 40 -35.83 1.20 25.25
N PHE A 41 -34.60 1.70 25.46
CA PHE A 41 -33.38 1.05 24.98
C PHE A 41 -32.78 0.08 26.03
N LEU A 42 -32.83 0.45 27.33
CA LEU A 42 -32.24 -0.37 28.40
C LEU A 42 -33.11 -1.57 28.79
N ILE A 43 -34.43 -1.50 28.67
CA ILE A 43 -35.31 -2.64 29.00
C ILE A 43 -35.12 -3.80 28.02
N PRO A 44 -35.07 -3.64 26.69
CA PRO A 44 -34.74 -4.73 25.78
C PRO A 44 -33.34 -5.30 26.00
N VAL A 45 -32.33 -4.43 26.27
CA VAL A 45 -30.95 -4.87 26.56
C VAL A 45 -30.88 -5.66 27.86
N LEU A 46 -31.59 -5.21 28.91
CA LEU A 46 -31.66 -5.92 30.18
C LEU A 46 -32.47 -7.22 30.07
N PHE A 47 -33.56 -7.23 29.27
CA PHE A 47 -34.33 -8.44 28.98
C PHE A 47 -33.51 -9.45 28.14
N PHE A 48 -32.68 -8.97 27.22
CA PHE A 48 -31.73 -9.81 26.46
C PHE A 48 -30.61 -10.37 27.36
N MET A 49 -30.14 -9.58 28.33
CA MET A 49 -29.16 -10.05 29.33
C MET A 49 -29.77 -11.03 30.36
N LEU A 50 -31.05 -10.87 30.74
CA LEU A 50 -31.73 -11.77 31.67
C LEU A 50 -32.30 -13.04 31.00
N ALA A 51 -32.52 -13.00 29.68
CA ALA A 51 -32.88 -14.18 28.88
C ALA A 51 -31.65 -15.07 28.55
N GLY A 52 -30.59 -14.94 29.30
CA GLY A 52 -29.20 -15.38 29.18
C GLY A 52 -28.93 -16.87 29.01
N ASN A 53 -29.68 -17.57 28.14
CA ASN A 53 -29.35 -18.94 27.72
C ASN A 53 -29.47 -19.17 26.20
N SER A 54 -29.48 -18.10 25.39
CA SER A 54 -29.41 -18.29 23.94
C SER A 54 -27.92 -18.29 23.52
N LYS A 55 -27.50 -19.31 22.76
CA LYS A 55 -26.18 -19.41 22.17
C LYS A 55 -25.76 -18.16 21.37
N ALA A 56 -26.76 -17.40 20.89
CA ALA A 56 -26.51 -16.13 20.18
C ALA A 56 -26.09 -14.98 21.12
N ALA A 57 -26.63 -14.88 22.35
CA ALA A 57 -26.20 -13.86 23.33
C ALA A 57 -24.79 -14.17 23.87
N GLN A 58 -24.45 -15.44 24.02
CA GLN A 58 -23.09 -15.87 24.40
C GLN A 58 -22.09 -15.64 23.28
N ALA A 59 -22.48 -15.79 22.00
CA ALA A 59 -21.63 -15.48 20.86
C ALA A 59 -21.32 -13.97 20.75
N ILE A 60 -22.32 -13.10 20.97
CA ILE A 60 -22.12 -11.64 20.91
C ILE A 60 -21.29 -11.14 22.11
N LEU A 61 -21.50 -11.67 23.31
CA LEU A 61 -20.68 -11.32 24.48
C LEU A 61 -19.29 -11.95 24.45
N GLY A 62 -19.14 -13.09 23.79
CA GLY A 62 -17.86 -13.77 23.60
C GLY A 62 -16.91 -13.03 22.64
N VAL A 63 -17.46 -12.29 21.67
CA VAL A 63 -16.68 -11.47 20.73
C VAL A 63 -16.05 -10.25 21.41
N PHE A 64 -16.65 -9.72 22.49
CA PHE A 64 -16.14 -8.52 23.18
C PHE A 64 -15.20 -8.81 24.36
N ASN A 65 -14.88 -10.06 24.69
CA ASN A 65 -14.11 -10.35 25.91
C ASN A 65 -13.04 -11.46 25.78
N LYS A 66 -12.61 -11.79 24.57
CA LYS A 66 -11.41 -12.64 24.39
C LYS A 66 -10.18 -11.77 24.24
N THR A 67 -9.57 -11.38 25.36
CA THR A 67 -8.31 -10.63 25.37
C THR A 67 -7.11 -11.52 25.05
N ASN A 68 -7.23 -12.85 25.21
CA ASN A 68 -6.17 -13.80 24.86
C ASN A 68 -6.81 -15.13 24.40
N LEU A 69 -6.48 -15.55 23.21
CA LEU A 69 -6.79 -16.87 22.67
C LEU A 69 -5.65 -17.85 23.01
N PRO A 70 -5.92 -19.13 23.27
CA PRO A 70 -4.86 -20.13 23.39
C PRO A 70 -4.11 -20.31 22.06
N PRO A 71 -2.83 -20.73 22.08
CA PRO A 71 -1.99 -20.86 20.89
C PRO A 71 -2.64 -21.66 19.75
N ASP A 72 -3.27 -22.80 20.09
CA ASP A 72 -3.91 -23.68 19.09
C ASP A 72 -5.13 -23.02 18.40
N GLU A 73 -5.92 -22.24 19.16
CA GLU A 73 -7.04 -21.50 18.59
C GLU A 73 -6.55 -20.37 17.66
N VAL A 74 -5.52 -19.62 18.10
CA VAL A 74 -4.90 -18.56 17.28
C VAL A 74 -4.28 -19.14 16.03
N GLY A 75 -3.55 -20.25 16.13
CA GLY A 75 -2.93 -20.90 14.97
C GLY A 75 -3.96 -21.35 13.95
N THR A 76 -5.05 -21.96 14.40
CA THR A 76 -6.15 -22.40 13.53
C THR A 76 -6.84 -21.21 12.86
N PHE A 77 -7.13 -20.17 13.63
CA PHE A 77 -7.73 -18.93 13.11
C PHE A 77 -6.82 -18.27 12.07
N THR A 78 -5.55 -18.10 12.40
CA THR A 78 -4.54 -17.48 11.52
C THR A 78 -4.37 -18.27 10.23
N LYS A 79 -4.28 -19.60 10.32
CA LYS A 79 -4.21 -20.47 9.14
C LYS A 79 -5.42 -20.28 8.23
N ASN A 80 -6.62 -20.36 8.80
CA ASN A 80 -7.86 -20.21 8.03
C ASN A 80 -7.94 -18.82 7.36
N PHE A 81 -7.59 -17.76 8.10
CA PHE A 81 -7.59 -16.41 7.55
C PHE A 81 -6.61 -16.26 6.39
N ILE A 82 -5.38 -16.73 6.54
CA ILE A 82 -4.38 -16.65 5.47
C ILE A 82 -4.82 -17.45 4.24
N THR A 83 -5.36 -18.67 4.43
CA THR A 83 -5.80 -19.52 3.31
C THR A 83 -7.07 -19.05 2.63
N THR A 84 -7.96 -18.33 3.32
CA THR A 84 -9.22 -17.87 2.73
C THR A 84 -9.14 -16.46 2.16
N GLU A 85 -8.39 -15.57 2.83
CA GLU A 85 -8.46 -14.14 2.53
C GLU A 85 -7.16 -13.58 1.92
N ILE A 86 -6.00 -14.19 2.23
CA ILE A 86 -4.71 -13.65 1.79
C ILE A 86 -4.13 -14.48 0.64
N LEU A 87 -4.10 -15.80 0.79
CA LEU A 87 -3.46 -16.73 -0.14
C LEU A 87 -4.39 -17.91 -0.47
N PRO A 88 -5.54 -17.69 -1.13
CA PRO A 88 -6.57 -18.70 -1.31
C PRO A 88 -6.13 -19.90 -2.16
N ASP A 89 -5.13 -19.73 -3.03
CA ASP A 89 -4.64 -20.75 -3.94
C ASP A 89 -3.30 -21.37 -3.50
N GLN A 90 -2.83 -21.07 -2.28
CA GLN A 90 -1.56 -21.56 -1.76
C GLN A 90 -1.79 -22.59 -0.65
N GLU A 91 -1.00 -23.66 -0.68
CA GLU A 91 -0.92 -24.59 0.43
C GLU A 91 0.02 -24.00 1.48
N ILE A 92 -0.50 -23.80 2.71
CA ILE A 92 0.27 -23.28 3.82
C ILE A 92 0.24 -24.20 5.04
N GLU A 93 1.34 -24.21 5.77
CA GLU A 93 1.44 -24.82 7.10
C GLU A 93 1.84 -23.78 8.14
N ILE A 94 1.27 -23.91 9.33
CA ILE A 94 1.65 -23.11 10.51
C ILE A 94 2.17 -24.05 11.57
N ASP A 95 3.42 -23.82 11.97
CA ASP A 95 4.14 -24.61 12.95
C ASP A 95 4.74 -23.75 14.06
N SER A 96 5.20 -24.43 15.12
CA SER A 96 6.07 -23.84 16.15
C SER A 96 5.53 -22.56 16.78
N ILE A 97 4.23 -22.56 17.15
CA ILE A 97 3.62 -21.42 17.82
C ILE A 97 4.24 -21.23 19.20
N LYS A 98 4.85 -20.06 19.43
CA LYS A 98 5.50 -19.68 20.70
C LYS A 98 4.84 -18.45 21.30
N ASP A 99 4.58 -18.50 22.60
CA ASP A 99 4.08 -17.35 23.38
C ASP A 99 5.24 -16.41 23.71
N LEU A 100 5.20 -15.18 23.21
CA LEU A 100 6.17 -14.13 23.47
C LEU A 100 5.67 -13.05 24.46
N GLY A 101 4.57 -13.36 25.18
CA GLY A 101 3.97 -12.44 26.16
C GLY A 101 2.87 -11.57 25.54
N SER A 102 3.18 -10.68 24.63
CA SER A 102 2.21 -9.78 23.98
C SER A 102 1.64 -10.32 22.67
N VAL A 103 2.42 -11.15 21.98
CA VAL A 103 2.08 -11.78 20.70
C VAL A 103 2.48 -13.24 20.71
N TYR A 104 1.95 -14.01 19.78
CA TYR A 104 2.49 -15.33 19.42
C TYR A 104 3.38 -15.17 18.18
N SER A 105 4.53 -15.87 18.16
CA SER A 105 5.28 -16.10 16.92
C SER A 105 4.96 -17.48 16.38
N PHE A 106 5.01 -17.66 15.07
CA PHE A 106 4.80 -18.94 14.40
C PHE A 106 5.67 -19.06 13.14
N GLN A 107 5.92 -20.29 12.71
CA GLN A 107 6.55 -20.55 11.42
C GLN A 107 5.44 -20.72 10.40
N LEU A 108 5.42 -19.87 9.38
CA LEU A 108 4.53 -19.96 8.23
C LEU A 108 5.31 -20.54 7.06
N THR A 109 4.97 -21.75 6.64
CA THR A 109 5.52 -22.38 5.45
C THR A 109 4.54 -22.23 4.31
N ILE A 110 4.97 -21.63 3.20
CA ILE A 110 4.19 -21.48 1.97
C ILE A 110 4.82 -22.39 0.92
N SER A 111 4.03 -23.28 0.33
CA SER A 111 4.51 -24.22 -0.70
C SER A 111 5.21 -23.48 -1.83
N ASN A 112 6.41 -23.93 -2.19
CA ASN A 112 7.28 -23.35 -3.20
C ASN A 112 7.85 -21.95 -2.93
N GLN A 113 7.57 -21.35 -1.76
CA GLN A 113 8.09 -20.02 -1.41
C GLN A 113 9.01 -20.03 -0.19
N GLY A 114 8.90 -21.03 0.71
CA GLY A 114 9.75 -21.18 1.88
C GLY A 114 9.03 -21.00 3.21
N THR A 115 9.83 -20.90 4.28
CA THR A 115 9.33 -20.77 5.64
C THR A 115 9.70 -19.41 6.22
N TYR A 116 8.74 -18.72 6.82
CA TYR A 116 8.85 -17.38 7.36
C TYR A 116 8.45 -17.37 8.83
N THR A 117 9.15 -16.54 9.64
CA THR A 117 8.71 -16.28 11.02
C THR A 117 7.72 -15.12 10.99
N SER A 118 6.50 -15.37 11.41
CA SER A 118 5.43 -14.39 11.48
C SER A 118 4.87 -14.29 12.89
N TYR A 119 4.06 -13.26 13.14
CA TYR A 119 3.53 -12.98 14.47
C TYR A 119 2.04 -12.71 14.40
N VAL A 120 1.34 -12.96 15.49
CA VAL A 120 -0.08 -12.65 15.64
C VAL A 120 -0.37 -12.14 17.05
N SER A 121 -1.23 -11.13 17.16
CA SER A 121 -1.68 -10.65 18.46
C SER A 121 -2.45 -11.74 19.22
N LYS A 122 -2.42 -11.69 20.54
CA LYS A 122 -3.07 -12.71 21.41
C LYS A 122 -4.58 -12.83 21.20
N ASP A 123 -5.23 -11.79 20.74
CA ASP A 123 -6.65 -11.76 20.41
C ASP A 123 -6.94 -12.18 18.95
N GLY A 124 -5.90 -12.46 18.15
CA GLY A 124 -6.01 -12.84 16.75
C GLY A 124 -6.36 -11.71 15.79
N GLN A 125 -6.45 -10.45 16.26
CA GLN A 125 -6.91 -9.34 15.40
C GLN A 125 -5.83 -8.81 14.45
N PHE A 126 -4.56 -8.97 14.78
CA PHE A 126 -3.45 -8.44 13.99
C PHE A 126 -2.46 -9.54 13.66
N ILE A 127 -2.15 -9.69 12.37
CA ILE A 127 -1.10 -10.57 11.86
C ILE A 127 0.04 -9.68 11.35
N PHE A 128 1.26 -9.98 11.77
CA PHE A 128 2.47 -9.29 11.35
C PHE A 128 3.31 -10.28 10.54
N PRO A 129 3.46 -10.07 9.22
CA PRO A 129 4.23 -10.98 8.37
C PRO A 129 5.68 -11.11 8.81
N ASP A 130 6.24 -10.05 9.41
CA ASP A 130 7.60 -9.99 9.90
C ASP A 130 7.69 -9.17 11.19
N GLY A 131 8.78 -9.34 11.95
CA GLY A 131 9.04 -8.60 13.18
C GLY A 131 10.39 -8.89 13.77
N TYR A 132 10.93 -7.95 14.54
CA TYR A 132 12.19 -8.08 15.24
C TYR A 132 11.96 -8.29 16.74
N ASN A 133 12.54 -9.36 17.28
CA ASN A 133 12.74 -9.46 18.72
C ASN A 133 13.88 -8.52 19.11
N THR A 134 13.54 -7.38 19.71
CA THR A 134 14.51 -6.32 20.01
C THR A 134 15.62 -6.77 20.97
N GLU A 135 15.33 -7.70 21.88
CA GLU A 135 16.34 -8.21 22.80
C GLU A 135 17.27 -9.21 22.10
N GLU A 136 16.72 -10.14 21.30
CA GLU A 136 17.52 -11.08 20.51
C GLU A 136 18.39 -10.32 19.49
N PHE A 137 17.85 -9.30 18.84
CA PHE A 137 18.61 -8.45 17.93
C PHE A 137 19.75 -7.73 18.65
N ARG A 138 19.48 -7.16 19.84
CA ARG A 138 20.50 -6.51 20.67
C ARG A 138 21.61 -7.48 21.08
N GLN A 139 21.27 -8.72 21.43
CA GLN A 139 22.25 -9.73 21.79
C GLN A 139 23.12 -10.15 20.60
N LYS A 140 22.53 -10.29 19.41
CA LYS A 140 23.28 -10.54 18.16
C LYS A 140 24.23 -9.41 17.80
N VAL A 141 23.81 -8.16 17.99
CA VAL A 141 24.68 -6.98 17.81
C VAL A 141 25.84 -6.99 18.80
N LEU A 142 25.56 -7.29 20.09
CA LEU A 142 26.59 -7.37 21.13
C LEU A 142 27.57 -8.55 20.92
N ALA A 143 27.09 -9.63 20.33
CA ALA A 143 27.90 -10.79 19.98
C ALA A 143 28.72 -10.60 18.68
N GLY A 144 28.47 -9.53 17.93
CA GLY A 144 29.08 -9.28 16.62
C GLY A 144 28.53 -10.19 15.51
N GLU A 145 27.42 -10.88 15.77
CA GLU A 145 26.74 -11.78 14.82
C GLU A 145 25.71 -11.02 13.94
N ALA A 146 25.26 -9.86 14.39
CA ALA A 146 24.52 -8.91 13.59
C ALA A 146 25.27 -7.57 13.62
N SER A 147 25.69 -7.09 12.48
CA SER A 147 26.28 -5.77 12.41
C SER A 147 25.16 -4.74 12.22
N LEU A 148 25.30 -3.59 12.88
CA LEU A 148 24.48 -2.42 12.56
C LEU A 148 24.68 -1.95 11.09
N GLU A 149 25.71 -2.50 10.42
CA GLU A 149 25.97 -2.24 8.99
C GLU A 149 24.86 -2.79 8.08
N GLU A 150 24.11 -3.86 8.50
CA GLU A 150 22.91 -4.29 7.75
C GLU A 150 21.70 -3.35 7.94
N THR A 151 21.72 -2.51 8.98
CA THR A 151 20.65 -1.53 9.27
C THR A 151 21.03 -0.09 8.93
N VAL A 152 22.31 0.19 8.69
CA VAL A 152 22.72 1.46 8.08
C VAL A 152 22.33 1.37 6.62
N PRO A 153 21.44 2.26 6.10
CA PRO A 153 21.17 2.29 4.67
C PRO A 153 22.51 2.36 3.95
N LYS A 154 22.81 1.33 3.14
CA LYS A 154 24.02 1.34 2.32
C LYS A 154 24.04 2.69 1.60
N GLU A 155 25.09 3.47 1.81
CA GLU A 155 25.17 4.79 1.19
C GLU A 155 24.96 4.61 -0.32
N MET A 156 23.95 5.27 -0.85
CA MET A 156 23.55 5.10 -2.24
C MET A 156 24.72 5.53 -3.15
N PRO A 157 25.21 4.63 -4.02
CA PRO A 157 26.28 4.98 -4.92
C PRO A 157 25.88 6.17 -5.77
N LYS A 158 26.79 7.15 -5.91
CA LYS A 158 26.54 8.33 -6.73
C LYS A 158 27.04 8.14 -8.14
N SER A 159 26.37 8.78 -9.10
CA SER A 159 26.78 8.81 -10.49
C SER A 159 26.45 10.17 -11.13
N ASP A 160 27.03 10.45 -12.30
CA ASP A 160 26.70 11.67 -13.03
C ASP A 160 25.32 11.58 -13.69
N ARG A 161 24.82 10.36 -13.94
CA ARG A 161 23.49 10.06 -14.45
C ARG A 161 22.93 8.85 -13.70
N PRO A 162 22.21 9.08 -12.57
CA PRO A 162 21.63 8.01 -11.79
C PRO A 162 20.65 7.17 -12.59
N GLN A 163 20.63 5.87 -12.28
CA GLN A 163 19.72 4.92 -12.84
C GLN A 163 18.66 4.54 -11.79
N ALA A 164 17.41 4.79 -12.10
CA ALA A 164 16.27 4.36 -11.29
C ALA A 164 15.54 3.21 -12.00
N GLN A 165 15.62 2.00 -11.49
CA GLN A 165 14.96 0.82 -12.03
C GLN A 165 13.70 0.52 -11.24
N LEU A 166 12.53 0.66 -11.86
CA LEU A 166 11.23 0.39 -11.25
C LEU A 166 10.73 -0.98 -11.72
N PHE A 167 10.75 -1.96 -10.80
CA PHE A 167 10.29 -3.33 -11.06
C PHE A 167 8.80 -3.45 -10.78
N LEU A 168 8.07 -3.95 -11.75
CA LEU A 168 6.61 -3.92 -11.84
C LEU A 168 6.04 -5.25 -12.34
N MET A 169 4.72 -5.37 -12.26
CA MET A 169 3.88 -6.25 -13.05
C MET A 169 2.77 -5.36 -13.64
N SER A 170 2.49 -5.47 -14.94
CA SER A 170 1.65 -4.51 -15.69
C SER A 170 0.23 -4.30 -15.11
N PHE A 171 -0.29 -5.27 -14.35
CA PHE A 171 -1.62 -5.16 -13.75
C PHE A 171 -1.62 -5.31 -12.22
N CYS A 172 -0.46 -5.19 -11.56
CA CYS A 172 -0.42 -5.08 -10.11
C CYS A 172 -0.90 -3.69 -9.68
N PRO A 173 -1.99 -3.56 -8.89
CA PRO A 173 -2.52 -2.25 -8.49
C PRO A 173 -1.51 -1.35 -7.79
N TYR A 174 -0.63 -1.91 -6.97
CA TYR A 174 0.46 -1.17 -6.32
C TYR A 174 1.57 -0.79 -7.32
N GLY A 175 1.78 -1.62 -8.35
CA GLY A 175 2.68 -1.31 -9.47
C GLY A 175 2.17 -0.11 -10.26
N ASN A 176 0.92 -0.14 -10.67
CA ASN A 176 0.28 0.93 -11.42
C ASN A 176 0.28 2.26 -10.63
N GLN A 177 0.03 2.19 -9.31
CA GLN A 177 0.18 3.36 -8.43
C GLN A 177 1.62 3.91 -8.45
N ALA A 178 2.63 3.04 -8.40
CA ALA A 178 4.03 3.48 -8.46
C ALA A 178 4.41 4.09 -9.82
N GLU A 179 3.81 3.63 -10.90
CA GLU A 179 3.95 4.25 -12.23
C GLU A 179 3.37 5.67 -12.25
N GLU A 180 2.16 5.87 -11.72
CA GLU A 180 1.55 7.21 -11.59
C GLU A 180 2.41 8.16 -10.75
N ILE A 181 2.93 7.67 -9.63
CA ILE A 181 3.86 8.40 -8.76
C ILE A 181 5.15 8.75 -9.51
N MET A 182 5.65 7.86 -10.36
CA MET A 182 6.90 8.06 -11.10
C MET A 182 6.74 9.03 -12.28
N MET A 183 5.56 9.17 -12.88
CA MET A 183 5.34 10.03 -14.06
C MET A 183 5.80 11.48 -13.88
N PRO A 184 5.44 12.23 -12.81
CA PRO A 184 5.96 13.58 -12.61
C PRO A 184 7.47 13.62 -12.40
N VAL A 185 8.07 12.57 -11.82
CA VAL A 185 9.52 12.45 -11.65
C VAL A 185 10.20 12.25 -12.99
N VAL A 186 9.65 11.38 -13.86
CA VAL A 186 10.15 11.20 -15.24
C VAL A 186 10.08 12.51 -16.00
N ASN A 187 8.96 13.19 -15.98
CA ASN A 187 8.80 14.47 -16.69
C ASN A 187 9.85 15.51 -16.26
N LEU A 188 10.26 15.46 -15.00
CA LEU A 188 11.24 16.38 -14.45
C LEU A 188 12.69 15.96 -14.74
N LEU A 189 13.02 14.66 -14.63
CA LEU A 189 14.39 14.16 -14.61
C LEU A 189 14.83 13.36 -15.85
N LYS A 190 13.96 13.15 -16.85
CA LYS A 190 14.24 12.31 -18.04
C LYS A 190 15.51 12.69 -18.81
N ASP A 191 15.91 13.94 -18.77
CA ASP A 191 17.08 14.42 -19.47
C ASP A 191 18.38 14.23 -18.65
N THR A 192 18.26 14.02 -17.34
CA THR A 192 19.38 13.96 -16.41
C THR A 192 19.56 12.60 -15.71
N ALA A 193 18.50 11.82 -15.57
CA ALA A 193 18.51 10.46 -14.98
C ALA A 193 17.91 9.43 -15.93
N ASP A 194 18.28 8.16 -15.76
CA ASP A 194 17.71 7.02 -16.48
C ASP A 194 16.63 6.37 -15.61
N ILE A 195 15.36 6.55 -15.96
CA ILE A 195 14.23 5.91 -15.26
C ILE A 195 13.73 4.76 -16.12
N ILE A 196 13.96 3.53 -15.65
CA ILE A 196 13.87 2.32 -16.46
C ILE A 196 12.80 1.40 -15.86
N PRO A 197 11.74 1.07 -16.62
CA PRO A 197 10.79 0.03 -16.22
C PRO A 197 11.43 -1.35 -16.33
N ARG A 198 11.12 -2.21 -15.38
CA ARG A 198 11.48 -3.63 -15.30
C ARG A 198 10.26 -4.44 -14.95
N TYR A 199 10.22 -5.70 -15.40
CA TYR A 199 9.04 -6.52 -15.15
C TYR A 199 9.41 -7.79 -14.39
N ILE A 200 8.60 -8.11 -13.38
CA ILE A 200 8.74 -9.30 -12.57
C ILE A 200 7.99 -10.43 -13.27
N VAL A 201 8.74 -11.44 -13.69
CA VAL A 201 8.21 -12.62 -14.35
C VAL A 201 8.93 -13.86 -13.82
N SER A 202 8.28 -15.01 -13.93
CA SER A 202 8.82 -16.31 -13.51
C SER A 202 9.06 -17.21 -14.70
N LYS A 203 9.97 -18.17 -14.53
CA LYS A 203 10.22 -19.22 -15.52
C LYS A 203 10.34 -20.55 -14.81
N THR A 204 9.48 -21.49 -15.17
CA THR A 204 9.57 -22.89 -14.72
C THR A 204 9.84 -23.74 -15.94
N GLU A 205 10.95 -24.47 -15.93
CA GLU A 205 11.44 -25.19 -17.08
C GLU A 205 11.62 -24.27 -18.31
N ASN A 206 10.73 -24.38 -19.29
CA ASN A 206 10.73 -23.55 -20.51
C ASN A 206 9.48 -22.65 -20.63
N THR A 207 8.67 -22.57 -19.57
CA THR A 207 7.43 -21.78 -19.56
C THR A 207 7.59 -20.52 -18.73
N TYR A 208 7.29 -19.38 -19.34
CA TYR A 208 7.24 -18.10 -18.65
C TYR A 208 5.84 -17.87 -18.07
N SER A 209 5.77 -17.18 -16.95
CA SER A 209 4.51 -16.80 -16.30
C SER A 209 4.62 -15.45 -15.61
N SER A 210 3.48 -14.80 -15.45
CA SER A 210 3.29 -13.60 -14.63
C SER A 210 2.17 -13.85 -13.61
N LEU A 211 2.11 -13.09 -12.55
CA LEU A 211 1.22 -13.33 -11.40
C LEU A 211 -0.26 -13.35 -11.82
N HIS A 212 -0.68 -12.42 -12.69
CA HIS A 212 -2.07 -12.31 -13.14
C HIS A 212 -2.32 -13.01 -14.49
N GLY A 213 -1.43 -13.94 -14.88
CA GLY A 213 -1.63 -14.84 -16.01
C GLY A 213 -1.00 -14.38 -17.32
N GLU A 214 -1.41 -15.07 -18.42
CA GLU A 214 -0.76 -14.94 -19.73
C GLU A 214 -0.91 -13.55 -20.36
N GLN A 215 -2.05 -12.90 -20.18
CA GLN A 215 -2.28 -11.59 -20.77
C GLN A 215 -1.42 -10.49 -20.10
N GLU A 216 -1.14 -10.62 -18.80
CA GLU A 216 -0.17 -9.76 -18.11
C GLU A 216 1.25 -10.04 -18.63
N LEU A 217 1.64 -11.29 -18.76
CA LEU A 217 2.93 -11.66 -19.33
C LEU A 217 3.13 -11.06 -20.73
N ASN A 218 2.11 -11.14 -21.58
CA ASN A 218 2.09 -10.53 -22.89
C ASN A 218 2.21 -9.00 -22.83
N GLN A 219 1.55 -8.38 -21.86
CA GLN A 219 1.59 -6.92 -21.68
C GLN A 219 2.95 -6.46 -21.16
N ASN A 220 3.56 -7.15 -20.21
CA ASN A 220 4.94 -6.89 -19.78
C ASN A 220 5.91 -6.84 -20.98
N VAL A 221 5.79 -7.78 -21.92
CA VAL A 221 6.63 -7.78 -23.14
C VAL A 221 6.30 -6.62 -24.06
N ARG A 222 5.02 -6.26 -24.25
CA ARG A 222 4.64 -5.09 -25.07
C ARG A 222 5.22 -3.81 -24.52
N GLU A 223 5.16 -3.63 -23.21
CA GLU A 223 5.70 -2.47 -22.52
C GLU A 223 7.22 -2.40 -22.63
N LEU A 224 7.93 -3.53 -22.48
CA LEU A 224 9.35 -3.62 -22.77
C LEU A 224 9.67 -3.24 -24.23
N CYS A 225 8.84 -3.70 -25.18
CA CYS A 225 9.01 -3.34 -26.59
C CYS A 225 8.75 -1.84 -26.84
N VAL A 226 7.74 -1.26 -26.20
CA VAL A 226 7.48 0.20 -26.31
C VAL A 226 8.66 0.97 -25.72
N TYR A 227 9.11 0.60 -24.53
CA TYR A 227 10.27 1.25 -23.90
C TYR A 227 11.53 1.15 -24.77
N LYS A 228 11.75 0.01 -25.40
CA LYS A 228 12.92 -0.22 -26.27
C LYS A 228 12.89 0.58 -27.57
N TYR A 229 11.75 0.68 -28.22
CA TYR A 229 11.64 1.20 -29.58
C TYR A 229 10.95 2.57 -29.72
N GLN A 230 10.20 2.99 -28.71
CA GLN A 230 9.42 4.22 -28.70
C GLN A 230 9.35 4.81 -27.26
N SER A 231 10.51 4.88 -26.59
CA SER A 231 10.64 5.23 -25.17
C SER A 231 10.04 6.59 -24.82
N GLU A 232 10.01 7.53 -25.77
CA GLU A 232 9.40 8.86 -25.61
C GLU A 232 7.88 8.82 -25.40
N LYS A 233 7.23 7.71 -25.76
CA LYS A 233 5.78 7.50 -25.61
C LYS A 233 5.44 6.52 -24.48
N PHE A 234 6.44 5.95 -23.84
CA PHE A 234 6.26 4.82 -22.93
C PHE A 234 5.35 5.17 -21.75
N TRP A 235 5.63 6.26 -21.05
CA TRP A 235 4.88 6.64 -19.85
C TRP A 235 3.44 7.07 -20.16
N ASP A 236 3.22 7.75 -21.27
CA ASP A 236 1.87 8.08 -21.76
C ASP A 236 1.11 6.80 -22.14
N PHE A 237 1.79 5.81 -22.72
CA PHE A 237 1.20 4.51 -23.04
C PHE A 237 0.79 3.74 -21.79
N LEU A 238 1.64 3.67 -20.76
CA LEU A 238 1.31 3.05 -19.47
C LEU A 238 0.05 3.67 -18.88
N LYS A 239 -0.01 5.00 -18.82
CA LYS A 239 -1.17 5.72 -18.29
C LYS A 239 -2.48 5.31 -18.98
N GLU A 240 -2.47 5.23 -20.31
CA GLU A 240 -3.65 4.84 -21.08
C GLU A 240 -3.98 3.34 -20.92
N VAL A 241 -2.99 2.48 -20.80
CA VAL A 241 -3.19 1.03 -20.53
C VAL A 241 -3.83 0.85 -19.16
N ASN A 242 -3.29 1.49 -18.13
CA ASN A 242 -3.80 1.38 -16.76
C ASN A 242 -5.23 1.90 -16.61
N ALA A 243 -5.61 2.90 -17.43
CA ALA A 243 -6.96 3.45 -17.45
C ALA A 243 -7.98 2.56 -18.16
N ASP A 244 -7.59 1.89 -19.25
CA ASP A 244 -8.52 1.24 -20.17
C ASP A 244 -8.50 -0.27 -20.13
N CYS A 245 -7.39 -0.91 -19.68
CA CYS A 245 -7.15 -2.34 -19.82
C CYS A 245 -7.03 -3.04 -18.46
N THR A 246 -7.26 -4.36 -18.48
CA THR A 246 -7.08 -5.25 -17.33
C THR A 246 -6.31 -6.50 -17.74
N TYR A 247 -5.85 -7.28 -16.77
CA TYR A 247 -5.20 -8.58 -17.06
C TYR A 247 -6.12 -9.58 -17.78
N GLU A 248 -7.44 -9.36 -17.80
CA GLU A 248 -8.41 -10.24 -18.48
C GLU A 248 -8.62 -9.86 -19.96
N ASN A 249 -8.28 -8.63 -20.38
CA ASN A 249 -8.56 -8.14 -21.73
C ASN A 249 -7.35 -7.53 -22.45
N ALA A 250 -6.18 -7.53 -21.83
CA ALA A 250 -4.98 -6.83 -22.34
C ALA A 250 -4.63 -7.20 -23.78
N ASP A 251 -4.77 -8.47 -24.19
CA ASP A 251 -4.40 -8.92 -25.54
C ASP A 251 -5.20 -8.26 -26.65
N THR A 252 -6.39 -7.80 -26.36
CA THR A 252 -7.26 -7.09 -27.32
C THR A 252 -7.33 -5.59 -27.06
N CYS A 253 -7.22 -5.20 -25.79
CA CYS A 253 -7.38 -3.81 -25.32
C CYS A 253 -6.20 -2.91 -25.71
N TRP A 254 -4.95 -3.34 -25.53
CA TRP A 254 -3.73 -2.51 -25.61
C TRP A 254 -3.60 -1.68 -26.89
N THR A 255 -4.22 -2.11 -28.00
CA THR A 255 -4.17 -1.38 -29.28
C THR A 255 -4.95 -0.07 -29.25
N GLY A 256 -5.93 0.07 -28.36
CA GLY A 256 -6.64 1.34 -28.12
C GLY A 256 -5.72 2.41 -27.53
N PRO A 257 -5.16 2.17 -26.33
CA PRO A 257 -4.10 2.98 -25.73
C PRO A 257 -2.95 3.29 -26.70
N ALA A 258 -2.43 2.28 -27.40
CA ALA A 258 -1.35 2.47 -28.35
C ALA A 258 -1.68 3.48 -29.47
N ARG A 259 -2.90 3.45 -30.00
CA ARG A 259 -3.35 4.43 -31.00
C ARG A 259 -3.51 5.83 -30.43
N LYS A 260 -4.03 5.96 -29.20
CA LYS A 260 -4.18 7.26 -28.52
C LYS A 260 -2.87 8.03 -28.43
N VAL A 261 -1.79 7.34 -28.11
CA VAL A 261 -0.46 7.95 -27.95
C VAL A 261 0.42 7.84 -29.19
N GLY A 262 -0.10 7.30 -30.29
CA GLY A 262 0.57 7.22 -31.57
C GLY A 262 1.71 6.20 -31.64
N ILE A 263 1.60 5.07 -30.91
CA ILE A 263 2.55 3.96 -30.98
C ILE A 263 2.39 3.21 -32.31
N ASN A 264 3.51 2.83 -32.91
CA ASN A 264 3.54 1.92 -34.05
C ASN A 264 3.26 0.48 -33.59
N ILE A 265 1.98 0.11 -33.63
CA ILE A 265 1.49 -1.21 -33.19
C ILE A 265 2.19 -2.37 -33.91
N ASN A 266 2.44 -2.21 -35.22
CA ASN A 266 3.10 -3.28 -36.00
C ASN A 266 4.53 -3.52 -35.51
N GLN A 267 5.28 -2.46 -35.19
CA GLN A 267 6.62 -2.57 -34.65
C GLN A 267 6.62 -3.29 -33.29
N ILE A 268 5.67 -2.94 -32.39
CA ILE A 268 5.57 -3.57 -31.07
C ILE A 268 5.14 -5.03 -31.20
N SER A 269 4.18 -5.34 -32.05
CA SER A 269 3.76 -6.74 -32.31
C SER A 269 4.90 -7.59 -32.89
N GLN A 270 5.75 -6.99 -33.75
CA GLN A 270 6.90 -7.66 -34.30
C GLN A 270 7.97 -7.91 -33.22
N CYS A 271 8.28 -6.92 -32.39
CA CYS A 271 9.17 -7.05 -31.25
C CYS A 271 8.68 -8.14 -30.29
N GLN A 272 7.43 -8.08 -29.86
CA GLN A 272 6.84 -9.09 -28.99
C GLN A 272 7.03 -10.49 -29.57
N LYS A 273 6.77 -10.68 -30.84
CA LYS A 273 6.92 -12.00 -31.49
C LYS A 273 8.37 -12.47 -31.60
N GLN A 274 9.30 -11.57 -31.89
CA GLN A 274 10.69 -11.93 -32.17
C GLN A 274 11.60 -11.94 -30.94
N GLU A 275 11.29 -11.11 -29.94
CA GLU A 275 12.17 -10.87 -28.81
C GLU A 275 11.58 -11.34 -27.46
N PHE A 276 10.42 -11.98 -27.47
CA PHE A 276 9.69 -12.41 -26.28
C PHE A 276 10.59 -13.07 -25.24
N SER A 277 11.25 -14.17 -25.59
CA SER A 277 12.08 -14.93 -24.67
C SER A 277 13.32 -14.15 -24.22
N ALA A 278 13.96 -13.43 -25.13
CA ALA A 278 15.17 -12.68 -24.82
C ALA A 278 14.89 -11.52 -23.82
N LEU A 279 13.76 -10.82 -24.00
CA LEU A 279 13.32 -9.76 -23.09
C LEU A 279 12.99 -10.33 -21.71
N LEU A 280 12.25 -11.45 -21.65
CA LEU A 280 11.87 -12.05 -20.38
C LEU A 280 13.06 -12.67 -19.64
N ASP A 281 13.99 -13.35 -20.33
CA ASP A 281 15.20 -13.89 -19.71
C ASP A 281 16.08 -12.76 -19.12
N GLN A 282 16.13 -11.60 -19.77
CA GLN A 282 16.79 -10.42 -19.21
C GLN A 282 16.11 -9.95 -17.91
N GLN A 283 14.77 -9.90 -17.87
CA GLN A 283 14.04 -9.49 -16.66
C GLN A 283 14.28 -10.47 -15.52
N ILE A 284 14.25 -11.77 -15.77
CA ILE A 284 14.53 -12.81 -14.77
C ILE A 284 15.95 -12.69 -14.23
N THR A 285 16.92 -12.42 -15.11
CA THR A 285 18.31 -12.19 -14.69
C THR A 285 18.40 -11.01 -13.73
N LEU A 286 17.76 -9.88 -14.05
CA LEU A 286 17.78 -8.66 -13.24
C LEU A 286 17.04 -8.85 -11.91
N THR A 287 15.84 -9.46 -11.90
CA THR A 287 15.10 -9.74 -10.67
C THR A 287 15.88 -10.65 -9.74
N THR A 288 16.55 -11.68 -10.29
CA THR A 288 17.40 -12.60 -9.52
C THR A 288 18.64 -11.89 -8.97
N GLN A 289 19.34 -11.11 -9.80
CA GLN A 289 20.55 -10.38 -9.41
C GLN A 289 20.28 -9.41 -8.24
N HIS A 290 19.13 -8.78 -8.23
CA HIS A 290 18.78 -7.77 -7.23
C HIS A 290 17.84 -8.30 -6.13
N ASN A 291 17.55 -9.62 -6.10
CA ASN A 291 16.63 -10.27 -5.16
C ASN A 291 15.24 -9.59 -5.14
N VAL A 292 14.74 -9.18 -6.31
CA VAL A 292 13.43 -8.56 -6.43
C VAL A 292 12.35 -9.64 -6.46
N SER A 293 11.41 -9.58 -5.51
CA SER A 293 10.33 -10.56 -5.37
C SER A 293 8.93 -9.95 -5.40
N GLY A 294 8.79 -8.63 -5.40
CA GLY A 294 7.49 -7.95 -5.32
C GLY A 294 7.38 -6.67 -6.14
N SER A 295 6.19 -6.42 -6.65
CA SER A 295 5.82 -5.19 -7.36
C SER A 295 5.08 -4.23 -6.40
N PRO A 296 5.43 -2.94 -6.37
CA PRO A 296 6.60 -2.34 -7.00
C PRO A 296 7.87 -2.48 -6.15
N THR A 297 9.03 -2.60 -6.80
CA THR A 297 10.35 -2.43 -6.17
C THR A 297 11.13 -1.37 -6.93
N LEU A 298 11.68 -0.39 -6.24
CA LEU A 298 12.52 0.66 -6.84
C LEU A 298 13.97 0.46 -6.41
N LEU A 299 14.88 0.39 -7.38
CA LEU A 299 16.32 0.44 -7.16
C LEU A 299 16.88 1.75 -7.73
N ILE A 300 17.80 2.38 -7.01
CA ILE A 300 18.51 3.57 -7.47
C ILE A 300 20.00 3.27 -7.42
N ASN A 301 20.70 3.33 -8.56
CA ASN A 301 22.08 2.87 -8.69
C ASN A 301 22.30 1.50 -8.03
N ASP A 302 21.41 0.53 -8.35
CA ASP A 302 21.39 -0.83 -7.84
C ASP A 302 21.19 -0.98 -6.31
N THR A 303 20.79 0.10 -5.64
CA THR A 303 20.48 0.10 -4.20
C THR A 303 18.98 0.14 -3.99
N PRO A 304 18.40 -0.79 -3.20
CA PRO A 304 16.97 -0.79 -2.90
C PRO A 304 16.51 0.49 -2.20
N TYR A 305 15.43 1.06 -2.69
CA TYR A 305 14.75 2.21 -2.08
C TYR A 305 13.66 1.73 -1.12
N ASN A 306 13.78 2.11 0.15
CA ASN A 306 12.83 1.73 1.20
C ASN A 306 12.09 2.94 1.82
N GLY A 307 12.06 4.08 1.11
CA GLY A 307 11.40 5.30 1.57
C GLY A 307 9.91 5.36 1.23
N SER A 308 9.32 6.52 1.45
CA SER A 308 7.90 6.77 1.16
C SER A 308 7.60 6.71 -0.33
N ARG A 309 6.43 6.17 -0.67
CA ARG A 309 5.96 6.07 -2.06
C ARG A 309 5.12 7.30 -2.42
N ASN A 310 5.79 8.40 -2.72
CA ASN A 310 5.23 9.59 -3.33
C ASN A 310 6.24 10.23 -4.28
N ALA A 311 5.78 11.13 -5.15
CA ALA A 311 6.61 11.70 -6.21
C ALA A 311 7.81 12.50 -5.67
N GLU A 312 7.60 13.27 -4.60
CA GLU A 312 8.67 14.05 -3.98
C GLU A 312 9.75 13.14 -3.39
N SER A 313 9.37 12.08 -2.68
CA SER A 313 10.30 11.13 -2.08
C SER A 313 11.09 10.35 -3.13
N PHE A 314 10.44 9.90 -4.23
CA PHE A 314 11.14 9.27 -5.36
C PHE A 314 12.13 10.22 -6.02
N LYS A 315 11.71 11.45 -6.30
CA LYS A 315 12.59 12.50 -6.86
C LYS A 315 13.78 12.76 -5.95
N GLN A 316 13.55 12.97 -4.65
CA GLN A 316 14.64 13.25 -3.70
C GLN A 316 15.64 12.11 -3.63
N ALA A 317 15.17 10.86 -3.63
CA ALA A 317 16.03 9.69 -3.61
C ALA A 317 16.90 9.63 -4.88
N ILE A 318 16.32 9.83 -6.08
CA ILE A 318 17.08 9.87 -7.34
C ILE A 318 18.04 11.05 -7.32
N CYS A 319 17.62 12.22 -6.85
CA CYS A 319 18.45 13.41 -6.75
C CYS A 319 19.64 13.24 -5.79
N SER A 320 19.48 12.47 -4.72
CA SER A 320 20.57 12.17 -3.78
C SER A 320 21.66 11.27 -4.39
N ALA A 321 21.33 10.57 -5.47
CA ALA A 321 22.22 9.65 -6.18
C ALA A 321 23.08 10.35 -7.27
N PHE A 322 22.94 11.64 -7.49
CA PHE A 322 23.83 12.40 -8.36
C PHE A 322 25.14 12.75 -7.67
N ASN A 323 26.24 12.73 -8.41
CA ASN A 323 27.49 13.38 -8.01
C ASN A 323 27.28 14.91 -7.84
N ASN A 324 26.60 15.52 -8.80
CA ASN A 324 26.23 16.93 -8.82
C ASN A 324 24.74 17.02 -9.19
N PRO A 325 23.83 17.19 -8.20
CA PRO A 325 22.39 17.29 -8.49
C PRO A 325 22.08 18.44 -9.45
N PRO A 326 21.29 18.18 -10.51
CA PRO A 326 20.87 19.22 -11.46
C PRO A 326 19.85 20.16 -10.84
N GLU A 327 19.56 21.29 -11.53
CA GLU A 327 18.64 22.34 -11.04
C GLU A 327 17.22 21.80 -10.80
N GLU A 328 16.79 20.85 -11.61
CA GLU A 328 15.50 20.18 -11.54
C GLU A 328 15.25 19.54 -10.14
N CYS A 329 16.31 19.11 -9.47
CA CYS A 329 16.23 18.55 -8.12
C CYS A 329 15.71 19.56 -7.07
N SER A 330 15.77 20.84 -7.33
CA SER A 330 15.23 21.89 -6.46
C SER A 330 13.70 22.06 -6.59
N THR A 331 13.10 21.52 -7.64
CA THR A 331 11.64 21.57 -7.88
C THR A 331 10.93 20.67 -6.88
N VAL A 332 9.93 21.18 -6.19
CA VAL A 332 9.08 20.42 -5.27
C VAL A 332 7.93 19.78 -6.06
N LEU A 333 7.77 18.48 -5.94
CA LEU A 333 6.63 17.74 -6.49
C LEU A 333 5.55 17.56 -5.41
N GLY A 334 4.29 17.43 -5.82
CA GLY A 334 3.19 17.17 -4.88
C GLY A 334 3.30 15.77 -4.24
N ASP A 335 2.77 15.65 -3.03
CA ASP A 335 2.76 14.39 -2.26
C ASP A 335 1.42 13.65 -2.37
N GLU A 336 0.48 14.15 -3.16
CA GLU A 336 -0.84 13.54 -3.33
C GLU A 336 -0.71 12.22 -4.08
N VAL A 337 -1.20 11.15 -3.45
CA VAL A 337 -1.23 9.78 -4.00
C VAL A 337 -2.61 9.21 -3.71
N GLU A 338 -3.31 8.79 -4.76
CA GLU A 338 -4.52 8.00 -4.58
C GLU A 338 -4.15 6.60 -4.05
N ALA A 339 -4.96 6.08 -3.12
CA ALA A 339 -4.72 4.75 -2.57
C ALA A 339 -4.95 3.69 -3.67
N ALA A 340 -4.02 2.73 -3.79
CA ALA A 340 -4.19 1.59 -4.68
C ALA A 340 -5.46 0.81 -4.28
N GLN A 341 -6.25 0.42 -5.27
CA GLN A 341 -7.44 -0.42 -5.07
C GLN A 341 -7.13 -1.82 -5.56
N GLY A 342 -7.17 -2.80 -4.66
CA GLY A 342 -6.86 -4.20 -4.93
C GLY A 342 -5.56 -4.65 -4.25
N GLY A 343 -5.09 -5.84 -4.61
CA GLY A 343 -3.85 -6.45 -4.13
C GLY A 343 -3.11 -7.18 -5.26
N CYS A 344 -1.86 -7.44 -5.04
CA CYS A 344 -1.07 -8.33 -5.89
C CYS A 344 -0.85 -9.64 -5.18
#